data_008cbe85d229c004007376131c62a92c
#
_entry.id   008cbe85d229c004007376131c62a92c
#
_cell.length_a   1.000
_cell.length_b   1.000
_cell.length_c   1.000
_cell.angle_alpha   90.00
_cell.angle_beta   90.00
_cell.angle_gamma   90.00
#
_symmetry.space_group_name_H-M   'P 1'
#
loop_
_entity.id
_entity.type
_entity.pdbx_description
1 polymer ?
#
loop_
_entity_poly.entity_id
_entity_poly.type
_entity_poly.pdbx_seq_one_letter_code
_entity_poly.pdbx_strand_id
1 'polypeptide(L)'
;MKKPLVGALFAVLLLGAGTAPAVAATGQEAATAGKAAVGTAAADTVKAKVTPRAVNFAGTVALSNCSGSVVRTPDSQPSDPALVLSNGHCMETGFPGPGQVVFNQSSSRSFTLLNASGSGVATLRASKIAYGTMTDTDISVYQLTSTYAQIESNYGIKALELNTAHPVQGTAITVVSGYWKRTYSCNVDGFVYRLKEGQWTWKDSVRYTSACQTIGGTSGSPVIDNATGKVVAVNNTGNENGQSCTDNNPCEVDESGNVTVRKGINYAQQTYGLVPCIGPGNKFDLNRAGCALPKP
;
A
#
# COMPACT_ATOMS: atom_id res chain seq x y z
N MET A 1 15.25 -47.78 -13.85
CA MET A 1 16.22 -48.17 -14.91
C MET A 1 16.79 -46.90 -15.55
N LYS A 2 18.10 -46.77 -15.46
CA LYS A 2 19.06 -46.05 -16.34
C LYS A 2 18.83 -44.55 -16.64
N LYS A 3 19.71 -43.76 -16.02
CA LYS A 3 20.22 -42.47 -16.54
C LYS A 3 21.06 -42.70 -17.81
N PRO A 4 21.34 -41.66 -18.64
CA PRO A 4 22.75 -41.27 -18.67
C PRO A 4 23.00 -39.76 -18.52
N LEU A 5 24.15 -39.46 -17.94
CA LEU A 5 24.93 -38.21 -18.00
C LEU A 5 25.66 -38.11 -19.33
N VAL A 6 25.89 -36.87 -19.80
CA VAL A 6 27.05 -36.39 -20.61
C VAL A 6 26.93 -34.88 -20.59
N GLY A 7 27.87 -33.99 -20.32
CA GLY A 7 29.30 -34.02 -20.30
C GLY A 7 29.75 -32.60 -20.62
N ALA A 8 30.65 -32.01 -19.86
CA ALA A 8 31.20 -30.66 -19.90
C ALA A 8 31.96 -30.35 -21.20
N LEU A 9 32.09 -29.03 -21.49
CA LEU A 9 33.34 -28.51 -22.06
C LEU A 9 33.53 -27.02 -21.77
N PHE A 10 34.72 -26.73 -21.27
CA PHE A 10 35.33 -25.43 -20.94
C PHE A 10 35.70 -24.66 -22.22
N ALA A 11 35.65 -23.31 -22.15
CA ALA A 11 36.57 -22.47 -22.88
C ALA A 11 36.87 -21.19 -22.08
N VAL A 12 38.11 -21.14 -21.66
CA VAL A 12 38.80 -19.96 -21.09
C VAL A 12 39.42 -19.20 -22.26
N LEU A 13 39.32 -17.89 -22.27
CA LEU A 13 40.24 -17.04 -23.01
C LEU A 13 40.47 -15.69 -22.30
N LEU A 14 41.77 -15.36 -22.28
CA LEU A 14 42.54 -14.44 -21.48
C LEU A 14 42.63 -13.01 -22.07
N LEU A 15 42.75 -12.04 -21.14
CA LEU A 15 43.67 -10.88 -21.11
C LEU A 15 43.68 -9.82 -22.24
N GLY A 16 43.49 -8.59 -21.81
CA GLY A 16 43.89 -7.37 -22.52
C GLY A 16 44.01 -6.19 -21.58
N ALA A 17 45.17 -5.99 -20.95
CA ALA A 17 45.49 -4.78 -20.20
C ALA A 17 45.94 -3.68 -21.16
N GLY A 18 45.32 -2.50 -21.03
CA GLY A 18 45.74 -1.31 -21.77
C GLY A 18 45.97 -0.14 -20.80
N THR A 19 47.23 0.22 -20.60
CA THR A 19 47.70 1.36 -19.85
C THR A 19 47.65 2.61 -20.72
N ALA A 20 47.13 3.73 -20.20
CA ALA A 20 47.26 5.05 -20.83
C ALA A 20 48.16 5.96 -20.01
N PRO A 21 49.02 6.79 -20.65
CA PRO A 21 49.96 7.65 -19.94
C PRO A 21 49.35 8.99 -19.55
N ALA A 22 49.80 9.50 -18.42
CA ALA A 22 49.57 10.86 -17.93
C ALA A 22 50.43 11.85 -18.70
N VAL A 23 49.85 12.99 -19.06
CA VAL A 23 50.58 14.15 -19.54
C VAL A 23 50.38 15.31 -18.56
N ALA A 24 51.47 15.73 -17.94
CA ALA A 24 51.55 16.97 -17.17
C ALA A 24 51.86 18.13 -18.11
N ALA A 25 51.18 19.25 -17.96
CA ALA A 25 51.58 20.53 -18.54
C ALA A 25 51.56 21.62 -17.48
N THR A 26 52.73 22.20 -17.25
CA THR A 26 53.05 23.36 -16.42
C THR A 26 52.95 24.65 -17.23
N GLY A 27 52.59 25.75 -16.54
CA GLY A 27 52.97 27.13 -16.98
C GLY A 27 51.80 28.11 -17.00
N GLN A 28 51.71 28.98 -16.16
CA GLN A 28 52.31 30.30 -15.90
C GLN A 28 51.26 31.43 -15.86
N GLU A 29 51.39 32.24 -14.84
CA GLU A 29 50.55 33.38 -14.46
C GLU A 29 50.44 34.47 -15.52
N ALA A 30 49.27 35.12 -15.53
CA ALA A 30 49.18 36.56 -15.79
C ALA A 30 47.96 37.15 -15.10
N ALA A 31 48.21 38.04 -14.17
CA ALA A 31 47.22 38.83 -13.46
C ALA A 31 46.66 39.94 -14.36
N THR A 32 45.35 40.10 -14.41
CA THR A 32 44.68 41.37 -14.69
C THR A 32 43.41 41.50 -13.89
N ALA A 33 43.32 42.58 -13.14
CA ALA A 33 42.18 43.00 -12.33
C ALA A 33 40.97 43.38 -13.19
N GLY A 34 39.77 43.05 -12.76
CA GLY A 34 38.57 43.60 -13.38
C GLY A 34 37.25 43.08 -12.93
N LYS A 35 36.59 43.83 -12.04
CA LYS A 35 35.14 43.92 -11.80
C LYS A 35 34.41 42.73 -11.20
N ALA A 36 33.98 42.93 -9.96
CA ALA A 36 32.97 42.14 -9.25
C ALA A 36 31.63 42.14 -10.01
N ALA A 37 31.22 40.96 -10.46
CA ALA A 37 29.83 40.67 -10.82
C ALA A 37 29.24 39.86 -9.69
N VAL A 38 28.20 40.42 -9.06
CA VAL A 38 27.39 39.72 -8.08
C VAL A 38 26.58 38.64 -8.84
N GLY A 39 27.11 37.45 -8.84
CA GLY A 39 26.41 36.27 -9.35
C GLY A 39 25.51 35.73 -8.24
N THR A 40 24.19 35.83 -8.43
CA THR A 40 23.21 35.07 -7.65
C THR A 40 23.46 33.58 -7.85
N ALA A 41 24.01 32.92 -6.83
CA ALA A 41 24.11 31.46 -6.80
C ALA A 41 22.70 30.90 -6.74
N ALA A 42 22.22 30.36 -7.86
CA ALA A 42 21.09 29.48 -7.86
C ALA A 42 21.46 28.23 -7.04
N ALA A 43 20.78 28.05 -5.91
CA ALA A 43 20.91 26.84 -5.14
C ALA A 43 20.28 25.70 -5.96
N ASP A 44 21.14 24.90 -6.60
CA ASP A 44 20.72 23.60 -7.15
C ASP A 44 20.27 22.72 -5.98
N THR A 45 18.95 22.68 -5.75
CA THR A 45 18.34 21.68 -4.89
C THR A 45 18.50 20.32 -5.56
N VAL A 46 19.58 19.62 -5.21
CA VAL A 46 19.75 18.21 -5.54
C VAL A 46 18.58 17.47 -4.89
N LYS A 47 17.52 17.17 -5.65
CA LYS A 47 16.49 16.24 -5.24
C LYS A 47 17.18 14.91 -4.99
N ALA A 48 17.32 14.55 -3.73
CA ALA A 48 17.82 13.23 -3.34
C ALA A 48 16.97 12.19 -4.10
N LYS A 49 17.63 11.38 -4.92
CA LYS A 49 17.01 10.29 -5.66
C LYS A 49 16.57 9.26 -4.62
N VAL A 50 15.29 9.31 -4.22
CA VAL A 50 14.72 8.32 -3.31
C VAL A 50 14.78 6.99 -4.05
N THR A 51 15.68 6.11 -3.62
CA THR A 51 15.71 4.74 -4.13
C THR A 51 14.41 4.06 -3.70
N PRO A 52 13.61 3.52 -4.64
CA PRO A 52 12.37 2.84 -4.29
C PRO A 52 12.68 1.71 -3.29
N ARG A 53 12.01 1.70 -2.14
CA ARG A 53 12.15 0.61 -1.18
C ARG A 53 11.53 -0.63 -1.80
N ALA A 54 12.28 -1.73 -1.86
CA ALA A 54 11.72 -3.00 -2.34
C ALA A 54 10.49 -3.36 -1.50
N VAL A 55 9.35 -3.57 -2.17
CA VAL A 55 8.10 -3.99 -1.53
C VAL A 55 8.30 -5.39 -0.96
N ASN A 56 7.99 -5.56 0.33
CA ASN A 56 8.11 -6.81 1.06
C ASN A 56 6.99 -6.91 2.11
N PHE A 57 7.01 -7.93 2.97
CA PHE A 57 5.95 -8.15 3.96
C PHE A 57 6.09 -7.35 5.26
N ALA A 58 7.19 -6.61 5.48
CA ALA A 58 7.37 -5.85 6.73
C ALA A 58 6.26 -4.83 6.94
N GLY A 59 5.57 -4.92 8.08
CA GLY A 59 4.42 -4.08 8.42
C GLY A 59 3.08 -4.61 7.93
N THR A 60 3.06 -5.67 7.11
CA THR A 60 1.82 -6.40 6.78
C THR A 60 1.42 -7.28 7.96
N VAL A 61 0.14 -7.50 8.14
CA VAL A 61 -0.39 -8.40 9.17
C VAL A 61 -1.29 -9.46 8.55
N ALA A 62 -1.27 -10.67 9.15
CA ALA A 62 -2.24 -11.70 8.87
C ALA A 62 -3.36 -11.65 9.93
N LEU A 63 -4.60 -11.73 9.46
CA LEU A 63 -5.80 -11.93 10.25
C LEU A 63 -6.23 -13.41 10.13
N SER A 64 -7.22 -13.82 10.91
CA SER A 64 -7.76 -15.19 10.82
C SER A 64 -8.52 -15.47 9.50
N ASN A 65 -8.99 -14.43 8.82
CA ASN A 65 -9.83 -14.52 7.62
C ASN A 65 -9.37 -13.62 6.46
N CYS A 66 -8.44 -12.71 6.70
CA CYS A 66 -8.03 -11.65 5.78
C CYS A 66 -6.57 -11.27 5.99
N SER A 67 -6.13 -10.30 5.23
CA SER A 67 -4.87 -9.58 5.38
C SER A 67 -5.10 -8.18 5.97
N GLY A 68 -4.03 -7.51 6.37
CA GLY A 68 -4.04 -6.12 6.79
C GLY A 68 -2.63 -5.54 6.81
N SER A 69 -2.51 -4.32 7.31
CA SER A 69 -1.20 -3.68 7.50
C SER A 69 -1.21 -2.70 8.67
N VAL A 70 -0.07 -2.60 9.35
CA VAL A 70 0.19 -1.51 10.30
C VAL A 70 0.43 -0.25 9.48
N VAL A 71 -0.42 0.75 9.65
CA VAL A 71 -0.38 1.99 8.86
C VAL A 71 -0.23 3.22 9.73
N ARG A 72 0.28 4.30 9.14
CA ARG A 72 0.37 5.62 9.76
C ARG A 72 0.03 6.72 8.76
N THR A 73 -0.41 7.86 9.25
CA THR A 73 -0.44 9.10 8.46
C THR A 73 0.91 9.81 8.55
N PRO A 74 1.21 10.80 7.68
CA PRO A 74 2.42 11.63 7.82
C PRO A 74 2.54 12.31 9.18
N ASP A 75 1.39 12.66 9.80
CA ASP A 75 1.33 13.39 11.08
C ASP A 75 1.40 12.49 12.32
N SER A 76 1.29 11.16 12.15
CA SER A 76 1.35 10.21 13.26
C SER A 76 2.68 10.26 13.99
N GLN A 77 2.64 10.34 15.33
CA GLN A 77 3.82 10.41 16.17
C GLN A 77 4.27 9.00 16.62
N PRO A 78 5.56 8.78 16.93
CA PRO A 78 6.03 7.49 17.42
C PRO A 78 5.32 6.99 18.67
N SER A 79 4.87 7.91 19.54
CA SER A 79 4.13 7.62 20.77
C SER A 79 2.64 7.36 20.57
N ASP A 80 2.10 7.58 19.37
CA ASP A 80 0.69 7.34 19.10
C ASP A 80 0.38 5.84 19.10
N PRO A 81 -0.81 5.43 19.54
CA PRO A 81 -1.29 4.07 19.34
C PRO A 81 -1.27 3.74 17.85
N ALA A 82 -0.65 2.63 17.48
CA ALA A 82 -0.55 2.24 16.08
C ALA A 82 -1.92 1.83 15.51
N LEU A 83 -2.06 1.95 14.21
CA LEU A 83 -3.28 1.58 13.47
C LEU A 83 -3.05 0.34 12.62
N VAL A 84 -4.06 -0.52 12.53
CA VAL A 84 -4.12 -1.60 11.52
C VAL A 84 -5.27 -1.31 10.57
N LEU A 85 -4.96 -1.28 9.27
CA LEU A 85 -5.92 -1.16 8.18
C LEU A 85 -6.25 -2.54 7.61
N SER A 86 -7.54 -2.79 7.34
CA SER A 86 -8.08 -3.95 6.63
C SER A 86 -9.40 -3.56 5.96
N ASN A 87 -10.20 -4.53 5.47
CA ASN A 87 -11.54 -4.25 4.95
C ASN A 87 -12.62 -4.29 6.05
N GLY A 88 -13.74 -3.64 5.77
CA GLY A 88 -14.95 -3.69 6.60
C GLY A 88 -15.54 -5.10 6.67
N HIS A 89 -15.60 -5.80 5.52
CA HIS A 89 -16.07 -7.19 5.49
C HIS A 89 -15.15 -8.18 6.22
N CYS A 90 -13.94 -7.74 6.60
CA CYS A 90 -13.01 -8.55 7.39
C CYS A 90 -13.23 -8.45 8.90
N MET A 91 -14.12 -7.58 9.39
CA MET A 91 -14.32 -7.39 10.83
C MET A 91 -14.85 -8.66 11.50
N GLU A 92 -14.37 -8.91 12.73
CA GLU A 92 -14.83 -10.05 13.56
C GLU A 92 -16.28 -9.90 14.01
N THR A 93 -16.84 -8.72 13.91
CA THR A 93 -18.23 -8.41 14.26
C THR A 93 -19.22 -8.74 13.14
N GLY A 94 -18.71 -9.22 11.99
CA GLY A 94 -19.50 -9.50 10.79
C GLY A 94 -19.52 -8.32 9.81
N PHE A 95 -20.17 -8.52 8.68
CA PHE A 95 -20.27 -7.53 7.62
C PHE A 95 -21.21 -6.39 8.02
N PRO A 96 -20.74 -5.13 8.05
CA PRO A 96 -21.66 -4.00 8.19
C PRO A 96 -22.67 -3.98 7.03
N GLY A 97 -23.94 -3.81 7.34
CA GLY A 97 -24.97 -3.62 6.32
C GLY A 97 -24.80 -2.27 5.61
N PRO A 98 -25.52 -2.09 4.47
CA PRO A 98 -25.57 -0.78 3.81
C PRO A 98 -26.04 0.31 4.77
N GLY A 99 -25.29 1.43 4.80
CA GLY A 99 -25.53 2.55 5.70
C GLY A 99 -24.96 2.37 7.11
N GLN A 100 -24.43 1.19 7.45
CA GLN A 100 -23.85 0.97 8.78
C GLN A 100 -22.40 1.44 8.87
N VAL A 101 -22.07 2.08 9.98
CA VAL A 101 -20.72 2.49 10.36
C VAL A 101 -20.44 2.03 11.78
N VAL A 102 -19.38 1.26 11.95
CA VAL A 102 -18.83 0.90 13.26
C VAL A 102 -17.82 1.96 13.65
N PHE A 103 -18.03 2.59 14.81
CA PHE A 103 -17.20 3.70 15.25
C PHE A 103 -16.85 3.58 16.73
N ASN A 104 -15.55 3.65 17.05
CA ASN A 104 -15.03 3.56 18.42
C ASN A 104 -15.56 2.36 19.23
N GLN A 105 -15.77 1.23 18.57
CA GLN A 105 -16.24 0.00 19.22
C GLN A 105 -15.08 -0.77 19.83
N SER A 106 -15.18 -1.21 21.08
CA SER A 106 -14.17 -2.04 21.75
C SER A 106 -13.89 -3.31 20.94
N SER A 107 -12.61 -3.67 20.83
CA SER A 107 -12.14 -4.89 20.15
C SER A 107 -10.87 -5.38 20.82
N SER A 108 -10.72 -6.68 20.93
CA SER A 108 -9.50 -7.36 21.36
C SER A 108 -8.88 -8.23 20.28
N ARG A 109 -9.23 -7.94 19.00
CA ARG A 109 -8.78 -8.71 17.86
C ARG A 109 -7.26 -8.79 17.82
N SER A 110 -6.76 -9.95 17.40
CA SER A 110 -5.32 -10.23 17.27
C SER A 110 -4.91 -10.20 15.80
N PHE A 111 -3.68 -9.73 15.55
CA PHE A 111 -3.05 -9.64 14.25
C PHE A 111 -1.64 -10.22 14.32
N THR A 112 -1.28 -11.11 13.40
CA THR A 112 0.10 -11.59 13.31
C THR A 112 0.93 -10.62 12.49
N LEU A 113 1.88 -9.93 13.11
CA LEU A 113 2.82 -9.02 12.44
C LEU A 113 3.86 -9.81 11.68
N LEU A 114 4.11 -9.43 10.42
CA LEU A 114 5.09 -10.07 9.55
C LEU A 114 6.36 -9.24 9.39
N ASN A 115 7.50 -9.91 9.34
CA ASN A 115 8.77 -9.32 8.93
C ASN A 115 8.90 -9.28 7.39
N ALA A 116 10.03 -8.79 6.86
CA ALA A 116 10.25 -8.64 5.43
C ALA A 116 10.15 -9.97 4.64
N SER A 117 10.48 -11.10 5.25
CA SER A 117 10.39 -12.43 4.62
C SER A 117 8.99 -13.05 4.70
N GLY A 118 8.02 -12.41 5.36
CA GLY A 118 6.68 -12.95 5.58
C GLY A 118 6.56 -13.87 6.79
N SER A 119 7.59 -13.97 7.62
CA SER A 119 7.52 -14.72 8.87
C SER A 119 6.77 -13.92 9.94
N GLY A 120 5.89 -14.57 10.71
CA GLY A 120 5.23 -13.96 11.86
C GLY A 120 6.23 -13.73 13.00
N VAL A 121 6.31 -12.50 13.49
CA VAL A 121 7.27 -12.10 14.54
C VAL A 121 6.59 -11.63 15.82
N ALA A 122 5.32 -11.28 15.78
CA ALA A 122 4.55 -10.81 16.94
C ALA A 122 3.06 -11.02 16.76
N THR A 123 2.34 -11.04 17.89
CA THR A 123 0.89 -10.88 17.93
C THR A 123 0.59 -9.48 18.45
N LEU A 124 0.01 -8.63 17.58
CA LEU A 124 -0.50 -7.32 17.97
C LEU A 124 -1.97 -7.45 18.40
N ARG A 125 -2.44 -6.58 19.31
CA ARG A 125 -3.82 -6.60 19.77
C ARG A 125 -4.49 -5.26 19.57
N ALA A 126 -5.74 -5.28 19.09
CA ALA A 126 -6.59 -4.11 19.08
C ALA A 126 -7.00 -3.69 20.49
N SER A 127 -7.24 -2.40 20.66
CA SER A 127 -8.02 -1.85 21.77
C SER A 127 -9.46 -1.54 21.32
N LYS A 128 -9.63 -1.22 20.03
CA LYS A 128 -10.94 -0.91 19.43
C LYS A 128 -10.91 -0.99 17.90
N ILE A 129 -12.08 -1.16 17.30
CA ILE A 129 -12.37 -0.74 15.93
C ILE A 129 -12.55 0.77 16.01
N ALA A 130 -11.56 1.52 15.48
CA ALA A 130 -11.64 2.98 15.47
C ALA A 130 -12.66 3.46 14.42
N TYR A 131 -12.69 2.78 13.26
CA TYR A 131 -13.63 3.02 12.17
C TYR A 131 -13.81 1.74 11.34
N GLY A 132 -15.03 1.47 10.88
CA GLY A 132 -15.31 0.35 9.96
C GLY A 132 -16.64 0.52 9.25
N THR A 133 -16.68 0.23 7.95
CA THR A 133 -17.89 0.30 7.13
C THR A 133 -17.73 -0.49 5.84
N MET A 134 -18.86 -0.83 5.21
CA MET A 134 -18.97 -1.26 3.81
C MET A 134 -19.83 -0.29 2.99
N THR A 135 -20.13 0.90 3.53
CA THR A 135 -20.89 1.95 2.84
C THR A 135 -19.94 2.90 2.14
N ASP A 136 -20.14 3.12 0.84
CA ASP A 136 -19.30 3.99 -0.02
C ASP A 136 -17.83 3.58 -0.15
N THR A 137 -17.31 2.82 0.79
CA THR A 137 -15.99 2.18 0.82
C THR A 137 -16.06 0.92 1.66
N ASP A 138 -15.08 0.04 1.55
CA ASP A 138 -14.99 -1.21 2.34
C ASP A 138 -13.68 -1.23 3.11
N ILE A 139 -13.67 -0.60 4.28
CA ILE A 139 -12.50 -0.44 5.12
C ILE A 139 -12.81 -0.66 6.59
N SER A 140 -11.81 -1.16 7.32
CA SER A 140 -11.76 -1.12 8.78
C SER A 140 -10.40 -0.66 9.28
N VAL A 141 -10.40 0.16 10.32
CA VAL A 141 -9.18 0.63 10.98
C VAL A 141 -9.29 0.32 12.47
N TYR A 142 -8.32 -0.45 12.94
CA TYR A 142 -8.19 -0.80 14.36
C TYR A 142 -7.13 0.07 15.01
N GLN A 143 -7.41 0.56 16.20
CA GLN A 143 -6.38 1.12 17.07
C GLN A 143 -5.78 0.00 17.92
N LEU A 144 -4.45 -0.08 17.94
CA LEU A 144 -3.72 -1.08 18.73
C LEU A 144 -3.49 -0.63 20.17
N THR A 145 -3.20 -1.60 21.03
CA THR A 145 -2.67 -1.36 22.38
C THR A 145 -1.22 -0.93 22.37
N SER A 146 -0.47 -1.25 21.30
CA SER A 146 0.94 -0.88 21.12
C SER A 146 1.08 0.42 20.35
N THR A 147 2.11 1.21 20.67
CA THR A 147 2.52 2.40 19.90
C THR A 147 3.42 2.02 18.73
N TYR A 148 3.63 2.94 17.78
CA TYR A 148 4.59 2.74 16.69
C TYR A 148 6.01 2.55 17.22
N ALA A 149 6.43 3.35 18.23
CA ALA A 149 7.74 3.24 18.84
C ALA A 149 7.97 1.86 19.48
N GLN A 150 6.96 1.29 20.14
CA GLN A 150 7.05 -0.06 20.70
C GLN A 150 7.19 -1.13 19.63
N ILE A 151 6.42 -1.03 18.53
CA ILE A 151 6.51 -1.98 17.42
C ILE A 151 7.90 -1.90 16.77
N GLU A 152 8.39 -0.69 16.52
CA GLU A 152 9.71 -0.49 15.91
C GLU A 152 10.85 -0.96 16.82
N SER A 153 10.83 -0.60 18.11
CA SER A 153 11.88 -0.99 19.06
C SER A 153 11.93 -2.50 19.33
N ASN A 154 10.77 -3.16 19.38
CA ASN A 154 10.70 -4.57 19.74
C ASN A 154 10.96 -5.50 18.52
N TYR A 155 10.58 -5.07 17.30
CA TYR A 155 10.57 -5.94 16.13
C TYR A 155 11.33 -5.38 14.92
N GLY A 156 11.84 -4.14 15.01
CA GLY A 156 12.53 -3.47 13.89
C GLY A 156 11.61 -3.15 12.70
N ILE A 157 10.28 -3.15 12.91
CA ILE A 157 9.29 -2.98 11.85
C ILE A 157 8.64 -1.61 11.94
N LYS A 158 8.69 -0.87 10.84
CA LYS A 158 8.04 0.43 10.69
C LYS A 158 6.65 0.26 10.06
N ALA A 159 5.70 1.06 10.52
CA ALA A 159 4.40 1.17 9.89
C ALA A 159 4.52 1.66 8.44
N LEU A 160 3.61 1.21 7.58
CA LEU A 160 3.48 1.70 6.21
C LEU A 160 2.78 3.06 6.23
N GLU A 161 3.28 4.00 5.43
CA GLU A 161 2.67 5.33 5.35
C GLU A 161 1.51 5.34 4.36
N LEU A 162 0.37 5.91 4.76
CA LEU A 162 -0.76 6.15 3.86
C LEU A 162 -0.40 7.27 2.88
N ASN A 163 -0.71 7.06 1.60
CA ASN A 163 -0.65 8.14 0.62
C ASN A 163 -1.76 9.16 0.88
N THR A 164 -1.43 10.44 0.77
CA THR A 164 -2.37 11.54 1.05
C THR A 164 -3.13 12.02 -0.18
N ALA A 165 -2.74 11.56 -1.35
CA ALA A 165 -3.31 11.94 -2.63
C ALA A 165 -4.00 10.76 -3.31
N HIS A 166 -4.98 11.06 -4.15
CA HIS A 166 -5.58 10.10 -5.06
C HIS A 166 -4.48 9.49 -5.95
N PRO A 167 -4.40 8.14 -6.08
CA PRO A 167 -3.45 7.51 -6.99
C PRO A 167 -3.74 7.87 -8.46
N VAL A 168 -2.78 7.62 -9.33
CA VAL A 168 -2.87 7.95 -10.75
C VAL A 168 -2.99 6.66 -11.55
N GLN A 169 -3.78 6.68 -12.63
CA GLN A 169 -3.85 5.58 -13.59
C GLN A 169 -2.45 5.27 -14.16
N GLY A 170 -2.13 4.00 -14.31
CA GLY A 170 -0.82 3.54 -14.75
C GLY A 170 0.20 3.35 -13.61
N THR A 171 -0.10 3.79 -12.36
CA THR A 171 0.79 3.57 -11.21
C THR A 171 1.08 2.08 -11.05
N ALA A 172 2.38 1.72 -11.03
CA ALA A 172 2.82 0.37 -10.74
C ALA A 172 2.63 0.06 -9.25
N ILE A 173 1.90 -1.00 -8.94
CA ILE A 173 1.50 -1.36 -7.58
C ILE A 173 1.83 -2.81 -7.26
N THR A 174 1.94 -3.08 -5.97
CA THR A 174 2.05 -4.44 -5.43
C THR A 174 1.06 -4.62 -4.28
N VAL A 175 0.21 -5.65 -4.39
CA VAL A 175 -0.68 -6.11 -3.33
C VAL A 175 0.09 -7.10 -2.47
N VAL A 176 0.17 -6.86 -1.16
CA VAL A 176 0.97 -7.68 -0.23
C VAL A 176 0.05 -8.44 0.73
N SER A 177 -0.27 -9.69 0.41
CA SER A 177 -1.15 -10.52 1.24
C SER A 177 -0.42 -11.10 2.45
N GLY A 178 -0.78 -10.63 3.64
CA GLY A 178 -0.28 -11.20 4.89
C GLY A 178 -0.85 -12.58 5.18
N TYR A 179 -2.08 -12.86 4.79
CA TYR A 179 -2.73 -14.15 4.98
C TYR A 179 -2.04 -15.27 4.19
N TRP A 180 -1.84 -15.05 2.87
CA TRP A 180 -1.22 -16.03 1.99
C TRP A 180 0.31 -15.91 1.93
N LYS A 181 0.90 -14.84 2.50
CA LYS A 181 2.33 -14.53 2.38
C LYS A 181 2.77 -14.50 0.91
N ARG A 182 1.96 -13.83 0.11
CA ARG A 182 2.11 -13.74 -1.35
C ARG A 182 1.91 -12.30 -1.80
N THR A 183 2.64 -11.92 -2.84
CA THR A 183 2.52 -10.61 -3.49
C THR A 183 1.95 -10.76 -4.90
N TYR A 184 1.23 -9.72 -5.33
CA TYR A 184 0.68 -9.60 -6.68
C TYR A 184 1.07 -8.24 -7.21
N SER A 185 1.74 -8.19 -8.37
CA SER A 185 2.22 -6.94 -8.96
C SER A 185 1.50 -6.67 -10.29
N CYS A 186 1.01 -5.45 -10.43
CA CYS A 186 0.29 -4.99 -11.61
C CYS A 186 0.29 -3.45 -11.65
N ASN A 187 -0.64 -2.87 -12.40
CA ASN A 187 -0.82 -1.42 -12.47
C ASN A 187 -2.27 -1.04 -12.13
N VAL A 188 -2.45 0.19 -11.68
CA VAL A 188 -3.77 0.82 -11.63
C VAL A 188 -4.28 0.98 -13.05
N ASP A 189 -5.36 0.26 -13.40
CA ASP A 189 -5.98 0.35 -14.72
C ASP A 189 -6.92 1.56 -14.83
N GLY A 190 -7.58 1.91 -13.75
CA GLY A 190 -8.49 3.04 -13.69
C GLY A 190 -9.26 3.11 -12.38
N PHE A 191 -10.28 3.96 -12.38
CA PHE A 191 -11.14 4.21 -11.21
C PHE A 191 -12.60 3.99 -11.59
N VAL A 192 -13.35 3.41 -10.66
CA VAL A 192 -14.75 3.02 -10.90
C VAL A 192 -15.67 3.97 -10.17
N TYR A 193 -16.54 4.67 -10.90
CA TYR A 193 -17.49 5.62 -10.33
C TYR A 193 -18.31 4.98 -9.20
N ARG A 194 -18.91 3.79 -9.49
CA ARG A 194 -19.56 2.94 -8.49
C ARG A 194 -19.21 1.49 -8.76
N LEU A 195 -18.70 0.79 -7.76
CA LEU A 195 -18.51 -0.64 -7.77
C LEU A 195 -19.61 -1.27 -6.93
N LYS A 196 -20.46 -2.10 -7.53
CA LYS A 196 -21.60 -2.74 -6.87
C LYS A 196 -21.34 -4.23 -6.71
N GLU A 197 -21.57 -4.76 -5.50
CA GLU A 197 -21.47 -6.18 -5.19
C GLU A 197 -22.55 -6.55 -4.16
N GLY A 198 -23.45 -7.47 -4.52
CA GLY A 198 -24.58 -7.81 -3.68
C GLY A 198 -25.41 -6.57 -3.31
N GLN A 199 -25.52 -6.32 -2.02
CA GLN A 199 -26.26 -5.16 -1.48
C GLN A 199 -25.39 -3.91 -1.28
N TRP A 200 -24.08 -4.00 -1.46
CA TRP A 200 -23.15 -2.89 -1.22
C TRP A 200 -22.79 -2.15 -2.51
N THR A 201 -22.43 -0.89 -2.34
CA THR A 201 -21.94 -0.04 -3.42
C THR A 201 -20.81 0.82 -2.89
N TRP A 202 -19.66 0.77 -3.56
CA TRP A 202 -18.47 1.52 -3.21
C TRP A 202 -18.16 2.57 -4.27
N LYS A 203 -17.61 3.68 -3.84
CA LYS A 203 -17.28 4.83 -4.69
C LYS A 203 -15.81 4.85 -5.02
N ASP A 204 -15.47 5.30 -6.22
CA ASP A 204 -14.09 5.60 -6.63
C ASP A 204 -13.10 4.44 -6.35
N SER A 205 -13.56 3.19 -6.57
CA SER A 205 -12.74 2.01 -6.37
C SER A 205 -11.63 1.93 -7.40
N VAL A 206 -10.43 1.52 -6.98
CA VAL A 206 -9.30 1.24 -7.87
C VAL A 206 -9.59 -0.05 -8.64
N ARG A 207 -9.50 -0.02 -9.97
CA ARG A 207 -9.46 -1.20 -10.82
C ARG A 207 -8.03 -1.56 -11.14
N TYR A 208 -7.68 -2.84 -11.04
CA TYR A 208 -6.37 -3.36 -11.41
C TYR A 208 -6.33 -3.75 -12.89
N THR A 209 -5.13 -3.75 -13.48
CA THR A 209 -4.88 -4.52 -14.69
C THR A 209 -4.98 -6.02 -14.38
N SER A 210 -5.25 -6.83 -15.40
CA SER A 210 -5.48 -8.28 -15.26
C SER A 210 -4.29 -9.07 -14.70
N ALA A 211 -3.12 -8.47 -14.54
CA ALA A 211 -1.95 -9.12 -13.94
C ALA A 211 -2.10 -9.39 -12.44
N CYS A 212 -2.92 -8.60 -11.70
CA CYS A 212 -3.23 -8.88 -10.31
C CYS A 212 -4.42 -9.86 -10.20
N GLN A 213 -4.12 -11.13 -10.09
CA GLN A 213 -5.09 -12.20 -9.87
C GLN A 213 -5.17 -12.50 -8.36
N THR A 214 -5.78 -11.58 -7.61
CA THR A 214 -5.98 -11.75 -6.17
C THR A 214 -7.10 -12.77 -5.90
N ILE A 215 -7.07 -13.41 -4.75
CA ILE A 215 -7.98 -14.51 -4.38
C ILE A 215 -8.57 -14.27 -2.99
N GLY A 216 -9.58 -15.05 -2.60
CA GLY A 216 -10.14 -15.00 -1.24
C GLY A 216 -9.05 -15.05 -0.16
N GLY A 217 -9.16 -14.25 0.89
CA GLY A 217 -8.13 -14.07 1.94
C GLY A 217 -7.09 -12.99 1.64
N THR A 218 -6.99 -12.50 0.38
CA THR A 218 -6.20 -11.31 0.06
C THR A 218 -6.90 -10.01 0.44
N SER A 219 -8.18 -10.05 0.79
CA SER A 219 -8.94 -8.92 1.32
C SER A 219 -8.19 -8.25 2.47
N GLY A 220 -8.16 -6.92 2.48
CA GLY A 220 -7.44 -6.12 3.47
C GLY A 220 -5.93 -5.98 3.24
N SER A 221 -5.38 -6.62 2.21
CA SER A 221 -3.96 -6.44 1.86
C SER A 221 -3.65 -4.99 1.48
N PRO A 222 -2.54 -4.41 1.96
CA PRO A 222 -2.12 -3.10 1.48
C PRO A 222 -1.76 -3.17 0.00
N VAL A 223 -2.20 -2.17 -0.74
CA VAL A 223 -1.80 -1.91 -2.13
C VAL A 223 -0.76 -0.82 -2.10
N ILE A 224 0.47 -1.17 -2.44
CA ILE A 224 1.64 -0.31 -2.30
C ILE A 224 2.03 0.24 -3.67
N ASP A 225 2.17 1.55 -3.76
CA ASP A 225 2.81 2.21 -4.90
C ASP A 225 4.31 1.87 -4.90
N ASN A 226 4.76 1.21 -5.95
CA ASN A 226 6.14 0.72 -6.06
C ASN A 226 7.18 1.85 -6.12
N ALA A 227 6.80 3.05 -6.56
CA ALA A 227 7.70 4.19 -6.65
C ALA A 227 7.92 4.88 -5.29
N THR A 228 6.88 4.94 -4.46
CA THR A 228 6.91 5.69 -3.19
C THR A 228 6.98 4.80 -1.95
N GLY A 229 6.59 3.53 -2.06
CA GLY A 229 6.43 2.61 -0.93
C GLY A 229 5.22 2.93 -0.04
N LYS A 230 4.32 3.84 -0.46
CA LYS A 230 3.14 4.23 0.31
C LYS A 230 1.94 3.36 -0.02
N VAL A 231 1.05 3.22 0.94
CA VAL A 231 -0.23 2.52 0.76
C VAL A 231 -1.20 3.46 0.06
N VAL A 232 -1.64 3.09 -1.14
CA VAL A 232 -2.58 3.88 -1.97
C VAL A 232 -4.00 3.32 -1.93
N ALA A 233 -4.15 2.04 -1.60
CA ALA A 233 -5.44 1.37 -1.49
C ALA A 233 -5.36 0.15 -0.58
N VAL A 234 -6.51 -0.44 -0.27
CA VAL A 234 -6.66 -1.74 0.39
C VAL A 234 -7.39 -2.69 -0.55
N ASN A 235 -6.79 -3.86 -0.81
CA ASN A 235 -7.37 -4.86 -1.72
C ASN A 235 -8.74 -5.32 -1.21
N ASN A 236 -9.72 -5.40 -2.09
CA ASN A 236 -11.10 -5.64 -1.69
C ASN A 236 -11.66 -6.92 -2.30
N THR A 237 -12.04 -6.90 -3.58
CA THR A 237 -12.83 -7.94 -4.24
C THR A 237 -12.41 -8.14 -5.68
N GLY A 238 -13.01 -9.12 -6.36
CA GLY A 238 -12.81 -9.37 -7.78
C GLY A 238 -13.99 -10.13 -8.38
N ASN A 239 -14.20 -9.96 -9.68
CA ASN A 239 -15.26 -10.68 -10.38
C ASN A 239 -14.75 -12.06 -10.81
N GLU A 240 -15.13 -13.10 -10.06
CA GLU A 240 -14.62 -14.45 -10.24
C GLU A 240 -15.26 -15.18 -11.42
N ASN A 241 -16.58 -15.06 -11.59
CA ASN A 241 -17.33 -15.94 -12.47
C ASN A 241 -17.94 -15.23 -13.68
N GLY A 242 -17.90 -13.90 -13.74
CA GLY A 242 -18.53 -13.10 -14.79
C GLY A 242 -20.02 -12.85 -14.54
N GLN A 243 -20.50 -13.10 -13.32
CA GLN A 243 -21.86 -12.71 -12.92
C GLN A 243 -21.94 -11.20 -12.69
N SER A 244 -23.14 -10.65 -12.72
CA SER A 244 -23.37 -9.23 -12.62
C SER A 244 -23.82 -8.83 -11.22
N CYS A 245 -22.97 -8.12 -10.48
CA CYS A 245 -23.24 -7.49 -9.19
C CYS A 245 -23.67 -8.47 -8.08
N THR A 246 -23.28 -9.73 -8.15
CA THR A 246 -23.49 -10.71 -7.06
C THR A 246 -22.25 -10.82 -6.17
N ASP A 247 -22.33 -11.53 -5.05
CA ASP A 247 -21.21 -11.75 -4.13
C ASP A 247 -20.03 -12.38 -4.87
N ASN A 248 -18.82 -11.84 -4.68
CA ASN A 248 -17.59 -12.18 -5.40
C ASN A 248 -17.67 -11.98 -6.93
N ASN A 249 -18.62 -11.19 -7.37
CA ASN A 249 -18.81 -10.81 -8.78
C ASN A 249 -19.23 -9.34 -8.90
N PRO A 250 -18.40 -8.40 -8.45
CA PRO A 250 -18.71 -6.98 -8.56
C PRO A 250 -18.92 -6.56 -10.01
N CYS A 251 -19.73 -5.54 -10.20
CA CYS A 251 -19.92 -4.86 -11.49
C CYS A 251 -19.65 -3.37 -11.33
N GLU A 252 -19.17 -2.76 -12.40
CA GLU A 252 -18.95 -1.31 -12.49
C GLU A 252 -20.25 -0.64 -12.94
N VAL A 253 -20.60 0.47 -12.30
CA VAL A 253 -21.73 1.32 -12.71
C VAL A 253 -21.18 2.71 -12.98
N ASP A 254 -21.38 3.22 -14.17
CA ASP A 254 -20.94 4.57 -14.57
C ASP A 254 -21.92 5.66 -14.10
N GLU A 255 -21.58 6.93 -14.39
CA GLU A 255 -22.42 8.09 -14.01
C GLU A 255 -23.78 8.08 -14.71
N SER A 256 -23.91 7.42 -15.86
CA SER A 256 -25.15 7.27 -16.61
C SER A 256 -25.97 6.03 -16.17
N GLY A 257 -25.45 5.24 -15.22
CA GLY A 257 -26.09 4.02 -14.73
C GLY A 257 -25.84 2.79 -15.58
N ASN A 258 -24.95 2.85 -16.59
CA ASN A 258 -24.60 1.68 -17.38
C ASN A 258 -23.77 0.72 -16.54
N VAL A 259 -24.09 -0.59 -16.66
CA VAL A 259 -23.42 -1.66 -15.93
C VAL A 259 -22.40 -2.35 -16.82
N THR A 260 -21.18 -2.52 -16.31
CA THR A 260 -20.10 -3.27 -16.97
C THR A 260 -19.62 -4.38 -16.05
N VAL A 261 -19.56 -5.60 -16.55
CA VAL A 261 -19.01 -6.77 -15.88
C VAL A 261 -17.63 -7.08 -16.47
N ARG A 262 -16.62 -7.23 -15.59
CA ARG A 262 -15.23 -7.54 -16.00
C ARG A 262 -14.76 -8.81 -15.29
N LYS A 263 -15.08 -9.96 -15.87
CA LYS A 263 -14.63 -11.26 -15.34
C LYS A 263 -13.10 -11.29 -15.19
N GLY A 264 -12.63 -11.75 -14.04
CA GLY A 264 -11.21 -11.89 -13.72
C GLY A 264 -10.51 -10.58 -13.31
N ILE A 265 -11.24 -9.45 -13.25
CA ILE A 265 -10.68 -8.17 -12.79
C ILE A 265 -10.92 -7.99 -11.30
N ASN A 266 -9.89 -7.50 -10.62
CA ASN A 266 -9.89 -7.26 -9.18
C ASN A 266 -9.85 -5.77 -8.87
N TYR A 267 -10.30 -5.42 -7.65
CA TYR A 267 -10.54 -4.04 -7.23
C TYR A 267 -10.05 -3.80 -5.80
N ALA A 268 -9.78 -2.54 -5.50
CA ALA A 268 -9.39 -2.08 -4.17
C ALA A 268 -10.13 -0.81 -3.77
N GLN A 269 -10.14 -0.53 -2.47
CA GLN A 269 -10.69 0.71 -1.93
C GLN A 269 -9.57 1.70 -1.66
N GLN A 270 -9.73 2.94 -2.07
CA GLN A 270 -8.74 3.99 -1.89
C GLN A 270 -8.56 4.35 -0.42
N THR A 271 -7.34 4.73 -0.03
CA THR A 271 -6.99 5.02 1.38
C THR A 271 -6.72 6.49 1.65
N TYR A 272 -6.52 7.33 0.63
CA TYR A 272 -6.23 8.76 0.82
C TYR A 272 -7.33 9.50 1.58
N GLY A 273 -8.60 9.09 1.42
CA GLY A 273 -9.75 9.66 2.14
C GLY A 273 -9.78 9.40 3.65
N LEU A 274 -8.94 8.45 4.15
CA LEU A 274 -8.80 8.19 5.58
C LEU A 274 -8.00 9.29 6.29
N VAL A 275 -6.98 9.83 5.62
CA VAL A 275 -6.00 10.73 6.23
C VAL A 275 -6.64 11.98 6.84
N PRO A 276 -7.57 12.68 6.18
CA PRO A 276 -8.23 13.84 6.78
C PRO A 276 -9.05 13.51 8.03
N CYS A 277 -9.50 12.26 8.18
CA CYS A 277 -10.32 11.83 9.31
C CYS A 277 -9.51 11.43 10.55
N ILE A 278 -8.18 11.31 10.42
CA ILE A 278 -7.29 10.90 11.51
C ILE A 278 -6.61 12.14 12.09
N GLY A 279 -6.91 12.44 13.33
CA GLY A 279 -6.36 13.58 14.07
C GLY A 279 -5.19 13.21 14.97
N PRO A 280 -4.70 14.16 15.81
CA PRO A 280 -3.63 13.94 16.74
C PRO A 280 -3.89 12.74 17.67
N GLY A 281 -2.85 11.97 17.96
CA GLY A 281 -2.97 10.73 18.74
C GLY A 281 -3.67 9.60 17.99
N ASN A 282 -3.71 9.66 16.65
CA ASN A 282 -4.40 8.72 15.77
C ASN A 282 -5.90 8.53 16.09
N LYS A 283 -6.53 9.59 16.60
CA LYS A 283 -7.97 9.59 16.88
C LYS A 283 -8.76 9.84 15.61
N PHE A 284 -9.73 8.97 15.32
CA PHE A 284 -10.71 9.25 14.27
C PHE A 284 -11.67 10.35 14.72
N ASP A 285 -11.81 11.37 13.89
CA ASP A 285 -12.79 12.43 14.04
C ASP A 285 -13.46 12.68 12.68
N LEU A 286 -14.66 12.19 12.54
CA LEU A 286 -15.45 12.27 11.31
C LEU A 286 -15.96 13.68 10.99
N ASN A 287 -15.77 14.64 11.92
CA ASN A 287 -16.13 16.04 11.73
C ASN A 287 -14.94 16.93 11.34
N ARG A 288 -13.74 16.36 11.21
CA ARG A 288 -12.57 17.13 10.75
C ARG A 288 -12.79 17.65 9.32
N ALA A 289 -12.22 18.83 9.06
CA ALA A 289 -12.22 19.42 7.72
C ALA A 289 -11.56 18.43 6.71
N GLY A 290 -12.23 18.20 5.59
CA GLY A 290 -11.80 17.27 4.55
C GLY A 290 -12.13 15.80 4.79
N CYS A 291 -12.66 15.41 5.96
CA CYS A 291 -13.14 14.07 6.20
C CYS A 291 -14.50 13.86 5.50
N ALA A 292 -14.53 12.96 4.51
CA ALA A 292 -15.72 12.62 3.74
C ALA A 292 -16.19 11.16 3.94
N LEU A 293 -15.67 10.48 4.97
CA LEU A 293 -16.10 9.12 5.29
C LEU A 293 -17.55 9.10 5.75
N PRO A 294 -18.30 8.01 5.46
CA PRO A 294 -19.63 7.79 6.02
C PRO A 294 -19.64 7.92 7.55
N LYS A 295 -20.71 8.49 8.08
CA LYS A 295 -20.90 8.71 9.52
C LYS A 295 -21.95 7.72 10.06
N PRO A 296 -21.88 7.36 11.36
CA PRO A 296 -22.90 6.57 12.04
C PRO A 296 -24.30 7.18 11.95
#